data_a7ac807b6e36c893885eea34756d6323
#
_entry.id   a7ac807b6e36c893885eea34756d6323
#
_cell.length_a   1.000
_cell.length_b   1.000
_cell.length_c   1.000
_cell.angle_alpha   90.00
_cell.angle_beta   90.00
_cell.angle_gamma   90.00
#
_symmetry.space_group_name_H-M   'P 1'
#
loop_
_entity.id
_entity.type
_entity.pdbx_description
1 polymer ?
#
loop_
_entity_poly.entity_id
_entity_poly.type
_entity_poly.pdbx_seq_one_letter_code
_entity_poly.pdbx_strand_id
1 'polypeptide(L)'
;MKYYIGVDLGTSAVKLLLMDQEGQVVNIVSREYPLSFPHPGWSEQNPEDWWEQSKEGIKELISKIDATEVAGISFGGQMHGLVILDEKDQVIRPAILWNDGRTTKETDYLNQVIGKEKLSEYTANIAFAGFTAPKILWVKENEPENFAKICKIMLPKDYLAYCLTGVHCCDYSDASGMLLLDVKNKCWSEQMLEICGVSREQMPELFESYEKVGTLKPEVAKELGLPETCLVAAGAGDNAAAAVGTGTVGDGQCNVSLGTSGTIFISSENFGVDPHNALHAFAHADGHYHLMGCMLSAASCNKWWMDTIIGTKDYGKEQEAIENLGENHVFFLPYLMGERSPHNDPQARGTFIGMSMDTSRVDMTQAVLEGVAFAIRDSFEVAKSLGIHIERTRICGGGAKSPLWRKIIANVLNIKVDRIASEEGPALGGAMLAAVADGTFASVEAAAAKIVKVVETVEPDPEIAKKYETQYRKFVQIYPTVKVLFPKLS
;
A
#
# COMPACT_ATOMS: atom_id res chain seq x y z
N MET A 1 -32.88 -0.71 -5.25
CA MET A 1 -31.68 -0.96 -4.40
C MET A 1 -30.53 -0.28 -5.09
N LYS A 2 -29.53 0.26 -4.37
CA LYS A 2 -28.34 0.82 -5.03
C LYS A 2 -27.17 -0.16 -4.91
N TYR A 3 -26.36 -0.23 -5.98
CA TYR A 3 -25.12 -1.01 -5.99
C TYR A 3 -23.92 -0.12 -6.33
N TYR A 4 -22.77 -0.50 -5.82
CA TYR A 4 -21.49 0.18 -6.02
C TYR A 4 -20.43 -0.81 -6.47
N ILE A 5 -19.63 -0.43 -7.47
CA ILE A 5 -18.54 -1.25 -7.99
C ILE A 5 -17.22 -0.70 -7.46
N GLY A 6 -16.46 -1.54 -6.80
CA GLY A 6 -15.06 -1.29 -6.46
C GLY A 6 -14.14 -2.06 -7.40
N VAL A 7 -13.21 -1.35 -8.02
CA VAL A 7 -12.23 -1.89 -8.95
C VAL A 7 -10.87 -1.86 -8.28
N ASP A 8 -10.30 -3.03 -7.97
CA ASP A 8 -8.93 -3.16 -7.49
C ASP A 8 -8.01 -3.53 -8.66
N LEU A 9 -7.32 -2.53 -9.20
CA LEU A 9 -6.37 -2.69 -10.28
C LEU A 9 -5.01 -3.13 -9.74
N GLY A 10 -4.83 -4.42 -9.55
CA GLY A 10 -3.57 -5.01 -9.08
C GLY A 10 -2.53 -5.18 -10.18
N THR A 11 -1.36 -5.73 -9.84
CA THR A 11 -0.26 -5.94 -10.79
C THR A 11 -0.52 -7.10 -11.75
N SER A 12 -1.16 -8.19 -11.29
CA SER A 12 -1.37 -9.40 -12.10
C SER A 12 -2.81 -9.57 -12.56
N ALA A 13 -3.75 -8.87 -11.93
CA ALA A 13 -5.18 -9.01 -12.20
C ALA A 13 -5.94 -7.77 -11.73
N VAL A 14 -7.08 -7.50 -12.35
CA VAL A 14 -8.11 -6.63 -11.79
C VAL A 14 -9.10 -7.47 -11.01
N LYS A 15 -9.39 -7.06 -9.78
CA LYS A 15 -10.46 -7.61 -8.95
C LYS A 15 -11.60 -6.60 -8.89
N LEU A 16 -12.80 -7.05 -9.19
CA LEU A 16 -14.00 -6.23 -9.20
C LEU A 16 -14.96 -6.76 -8.14
N LEU A 17 -15.48 -5.87 -7.33
CA LEU A 17 -16.39 -6.19 -6.22
C LEU A 17 -17.67 -5.38 -6.38
N LEU A 18 -18.81 -6.06 -6.27
CA LEU A 18 -20.13 -5.46 -6.22
C LEU A 18 -20.63 -5.42 -4.78
N MET A 19 -20.92 -4.23 -4.28
CA MET A 19 -21.44 -3.97 -2.94
C MET A 19 -22.84 -3.35 -3.03
N ASP A 20 -23.76 -3.77 -2.18
CA ASP A 20 -25.06 -3.11 -2.05
C ASP A 20 -24.99 -1.87 -1.11
N GLN A 21 -26.06 -1.11 -1.06
CA GLN A 21 -26.17 0.10 -0.24
C GLN A 21 -26.05 -0.13 1.27
N GLU A 22 -26.22 -1.40 1.74
CA GLU A 22 -26.04 -1.78 3.14
C GLU A 22 -24.61 -2.22 3.46
N GLY A 23 -23.72 -2.25 2.43
CA GLY A 23 -22.33 -2.66 2.56
C GLY A 23 -22.09 -4.16 2.44
N GLN A 24 -23.07 -4.93 1.94
CA GLN A 24 -22.89 -6.37 1.73
C GLN A 24 -22.23 -6.61 0.38
N VAL A 25 -21.23 -7.48 0.37
CA VAL A 25 -20.58 -7.94 -0.87
C VAL A 25 -21.54 -8.92 -1.56
N VAL A 26 -21.95 -8.56 -2.77
CA VAL A 26 -22.93 -9.32 -3.58
C VAL A 26 -22.23 -10.26 -4.54
N ASN A 27 -21.15 -9.80 -5.18
CA ASN A 27 -20.40 -10.57 -6.18
C ASN A 27 -18.96 -10.09 -6.25
N ILE A 28 -18.06 -10.98 -6.67
CA ILE A 28 -16.64 -10.68 -6.92
C ILE A 28 -16.22 -11.38 -8.20
N VAL A 29 -15.49 -10.66 -9.06
CA VAL A 29 -14.91 -11.18 -10.30
C VAL A 29 -13.44 -10.80 -10.33
N SER A 30 -12.57 -11.70 -10.81
CA SER A 30 -11.15 -11.42 -11.02
C SER A 30 -10.76 -11.77 -12.45
N ARG A 31 -9.98 -10.89 -13.08
CA ARG A 31 -9.52 -11.04 -14.46
C ARG A 31 -8.01 -10.78 -14.54
N GLU A 32 -7.28 -11.73 -15.06
CA GLU A 32 -5.83 -11.64 -15.23
C GLU A 32 -5.47 -10.91 -16.53
N TYR A 33 -4.28 -10.30 -16.54
CA TYR A 33 -3.67 -9.70 -17.72
C TYR A 33 -2.16 -9.92 -17.71
N PRO A 34 -1.49 -9.85 -18.88
CA PRO A 34 -0.07 -10.15 -18.98
C PRO A 34 0.79 -9.09 -18.27
N LEU A 35 1.93 -9.54 -17.76
CA LEU A 35 3.01 -8.72 -17.25
C LEU A 35 4.24 -8.95 -18.14
N SER A 36 4.86 -7.88 -18.62
CA SER A 36 6.03 -7.93 -19.51
C SER A 36 7.31 -7.58 -18.77
N PHE A 37 8.36 -8.34 -19.05
CA PHE A 37 9.71 -8.13 -18.53
C PHE A 37 10.70 -7.99 -19.70
N PRO A 38 10.71 -6.84 -20.41
CA PRO A 38 11.49 -6.69 -21.64
C PRO A 38 13.01 -6.76 -21.43
N HIS A 39 13.48 -6.45 -20.23
CA HIS A 39 14.87 -6.59 -19.79
C HIS A 39 14.93 -7.06 -18.32
N PRO A 40 16.07 -7.61 -17.86
CA PRO A 40 16.23 -7.96 -16.43
C PRO A 40 15.97 -6.76 -15.53
N GLY A 41 15.07 -6.93 -14.57
CA GLY A 41 14.66 -5.88 -13.62
C GLY A 41 13.66 -4.85 -14.14
N TRP A 42 13.23 -4.94 -15.41
CA TRP A 42 12.17 -4.11 -15.97
C TRP A 42 10.81 -4.78 -15.80
N SER A 43 9.77 -3.97 -15.63
CA SER A 43 8.39 -4.46 -15.49
C SER A 43 7.43 -3.47 -16.15
N GLU A 44 6.72 -3.93 -17.17
CA GLU A 44 5.82 -3.12 -17.99
C GLU A 44 4.48 -3.79 -18.21
N GLN A 45 3.44 -2.97 -18.42
CA GLN A 45 2.11 -3.43 -18.83
C GLN A 45 1.51 -2.48 -19.87
N ASN A 46 0.67 -3.04 -20.75
CA ASN A 46 -0.13 -2.24 -21.66
C ASN A 46 -1.39 -1.76 -20.92
N PRO A 47 -1.64 -0.44 -20.78
CA PRO A 47 -2.84 0.08 -20.14
C PRO A 47 -4.16 -0.38 -20.79
N GLU A 48 -4.15 -0.68 -22.08
CA GLU A 48 -5.32 -1.21 -22.80
C GLU A 48 -5.76 -2.58 -22.24
N ASP A 49 -4.81 -3.43 -21.81
CA ASP A 49 -5.14 -4.72 -21.20
C ASP A 49 -5.93 -4.54 -19.90
N TRP A 50 -5.59 -3.52 -19.09
CA TRP A 50 -6.35 -3.19 -17.88
C TRP A 50 -7.78 -2.77 -18.22
N TRP A 51 -7.93 -1.94 -19.24
CA TRP A 51 -9.23 -1.44 -19.68
C TRP A 51 -10.12 -2.57 -20.22
N GLU A 52 -9.60 -3.41 -21.12
CA GLU A 52 -10.35 -4.54 -21.68
C GLU A 52 -10.80 -5.54 -20.60
N GLN A 53 -9.89 -5.91 -19.66
CA GLN A 53 -10.26 -6.83 -18.60
C GLN A 53 -11.22 -6.21 -17.58
N SER A 54 -11.11 -4.91 -17.34
CA SER A 54 -12.07 -4.20 -16.48
C SER A 54 -13.47 -4.16 -17.11
N LYS A 55 -13.59 -3.88 -18.39
CA LYS A 55 -14.88 -3.90 -19.11
C LYS A 55 -15.56 -5.27 -19.04
N GLU A 56 -14.83 -6.31 -19.40
CA GLU A 56 -15.36 -7.68 -19.39
C GLU A 56 -15.69 -8.13 -17.97
N GLY A 57 -14.87 -7.76 -17.00
CA GLY A 57 -15.13 -8.04 -15.58
C GLY A 57 -16.37 -7.31 -15.05
N ILE A 58 -16.61 -6.05 -15.41
CA ILE A 58 -17.82 -5.30 -15.02
C ILE A 58 -19.06 -5.98 -15.60
N LYS A 59 -19.08 -6.34 -16.91
CA LYS A 59 -20.19 -7.04 -17.53
C LYS A 59 -20.54 -8.35 -16.79
N GLU A 60 -19.52 -9.13 -16.44
CA GLU A 60 -19.71 -10.37 -15.67
C GLU A 60 -20.23 -10.10 -14.28
N LEU A 61 -19.66 -9.09 -13.59
CA LEU A 61 -19.99 -8.73 -12.21
C LEU A 61 -21.47 -8.40 -12.03
N ILE A 62 -22.04 -7.63 -12.98
CA ILE A 62 -23.43 -7.15 -12.93
C ILE A 62 -24.46 -8.10 -13.57
N SER A 63 -24.02 -9.23 -14.14
CA SER A 63 -24.85 -10.13 -14.95
C SER A 63 -26.08 -10.70 -14.22
N LYS A 64 -26.09 -10.65 -12.89
CA LYS A 64 -27.16 -11.25 -12.04
C LYS A 64 -28.01 -10.22 -11.29
N ILE A 65 -27.83 -8.93 -11.56
CA ILE A 65 -28.57 -7.84 -10.95
C ILE A 65 -29.25 -6.97 -11.99
N ASP A 66 -30.12 -6.08 -11.56
CA ASP A 66 -30.60 -4.98 -12.42
C ASP A 66 -29.47 -3.92 -12.54
N ALA A 67 -28.81 -3.88 -13.68
CA ALA A 67 -27.70 -2.98 -13.92
C ALA A 67 -28.09 -1.49 -13.84
N THR A 68 -29.39 -1.15 -13.98
CA THR A 68 -29.88 0.23 -13.81
C THR A 68 -29.81 0.73 -12.38
N GLU A 69 -29.62 -0.17 -11.40
CA GLU A 69 -29.45 0.14 -9.99
C GLU A 69 -27.99 0.38 -9.58
N VAL A 70 -27.03 0.24 -10.52
CA VAL A 70 -25.60 0.57 -10.24
C VAL A 70 -25.43 2.09 -10.21
N ALA A 71 -25.17 2.64 -9.05
CA ALA A 71 -25.12 4.06 -8.80
C ALA A 71 -23.71 4.65 -8.97
N GLY A 72 -22.65 3.86 -8.73
CA GLY A 72 -21.30 4.38 -8.80
C GLY A 72 -20.21 3.33 -8.93
N ILE A 73 -19.06 3.78 -9.47
CA ILE A 73 -17.82 3.03 -9.63
C ILE A 73 -16.68 3.82 -9.00
N SER A 74 -15.75 3.16 -8.32
CA SER A 74 -14.51 3.73 -7.85
C SER A 74 -13.40 2.68 -7.77
N PHE A 75 -12.19 3.10 -7.40
CA PHE A 75 -10.97 2.33 -7.61
C PHE A 75 -10.14 2.20 -6.33
N GLY A 76 -9.42 1.06 -6.22
CA GLY A 76 -8.12 0.94 -5.64
C GLY A 76 -7.14 0.55 -6.74
N GLY A 77 -5.98 1.15 -6.85
CA GLY A 77 -5.06 0.85 -7.95
C GLY A 77 -3.61 0.73 -7.54
N GLN A 78 -2.86 -0.16 -8.22
CA GLN A 78 -1.41 -0.23 -8.07
C GLN A 78 -0.80 1.15 -8.27
N MET A 79 -0.01 1.59 -7.30
CA MET A 79 0.55 2.93 -7.25
C MET A 79 1.76 3.10 -8.17
N HIS A 80 2.18 4.33 -8.40
CA HIS A 80 3.46 4.71 -8.99
C HIS A 80 3.68 4.39 -10.46
N GLY A 81 2.81 3.63 -11.11
CA GLY A 81 2.93 3.28 -12.53
C GLY A 81 2.89 4.53 -13.41
N LEU A 82 3.80 4.65 -14.38
CA LEU A 82 3.83 5.79 -15.30
C LEU A 82 3.04 5.46 -16.57
N VAL A 83 1.90 6.08 -16.76
CA VAL A 83 1.11 6.10 -18.00
C VAL A 83 1.26 7.48 -18.64
N ILE A 84 1.65 7.52 -19.91
CA ILE A 84 1.84 8.77 -20.67
C ILE A 84 1.02 8.75 -21.94
N LEU A 85 0.29 9.85 -22.19
CA LEU A 85 -0.60 10.00 -23.33
C LEU A 85 -0.14 11.15 -24.23
N ASP A 86 -0.39 11.00 -25.54
CA ASP A 86 -0.15 12.03 -26.56
C ASP A 86 -1.32 13.05 -26.68
N GLU A 87 -1.24 13.94 -27.66
CA GLU A 87 -2.26 14.97 -27.96
C GLU A 87 -3.65 14.42 -28.32
N LYS A 88 -3.72 13.12 -28.66
CA LYS A 88 -4.97 12.40 -28.99
C LYS A 88 -5.39 11.43 -27.90
N ASP A 89 -4.81 11.59 -26.72
CA ASP A 89 -5.01 10.70 -25.60
C ASP A 89 -4.67 9.23 -25.88
N GLN A 90 -3.74 8.98 -26.84
CA GLN A 90 -3.25 7.64 -27.11
C GLN A 90 -2.05 7.32 -26.21
N VAL A 91 -2.00 6.09 -25.72
CA VAL A 91 -0.87 5.60 -24.91
C VAL A 91 0.40 5.60 -25.76
N ILE A 92 1.41 6.37 -25.34
CA ILE A 92 2.69 6.53 -26.06
C ILE A 92 3.53 5.26 -25.99
N ARG A 93 3.49 4.57 -24.85
CA ARG A 93 4.28 3.36 -24.59
C ARG A 93 3.64 2.54 -23.46
N PRO A 94 4.01 1.24 -23.28
CA PRO A 94 3.60 0.47 -22.11
C PRO A 94 3.99 1.18 -20.80
N ALA A 95 3.12 1.09 -19.80
CA ALA A 95 3.34 1.69 -18.49
C ALA A 95 4.55 1.06 -17.79
N ILE A 96 5.42 1.89 -17.20
CA ILE A 96 6.52 1.44 -16.34
C ILE A 96 5.96 1.26 -14.92
N LEU A 97 6.01 0.04 -14.38
CA LEU A 97 5.34 -0.30 -13.13
C LEU A 97 6.16 0.03 -11.87
N TRP A 98 5.51 -0.10 -10.72
CA TRP A 98 6.08 0.18 -9.39
C TRP A 98 7.26 -0.72 -9.01
N ASN A 99 7.27 -1.96 -9.50
CA ASN A 99 8.32 -2.97 -9.26
C ASN A 99 9.42 -2.97 -10.33
N ASP A 100 9.48 -1.92 -11.17
CA ASP A 100 10.53 -1.72 -12.17
C ASP A 100 11.76 -1.08 -11.54
N GLY A 101 12.92 -1.66 -11.80
CA GLY A 101 14.19 -1.24 -11.22
C GLY A 101 15.11 -0.41 -12.15
N ARG A 102 14.64 -0.03 -13.37
CA ARG A 102 15.49 0.66 -14.38
C ARG A 102 15.98 2.03 -13.94
N THR A 103 15.31 2.69 -13.02
CA THR A 103 15.50 4.10 -12.66
C THR A 103 16.50 4.34 -11.53
N THR A 104 17.45 3.43 -11.31
CA THR A 104 18.43 3.57 -10.22
C THR A 104 19.27 4.86 -10.36
N LYS A 105 19.72 5.19 -11.58
CA LYS A 105 20.50 6.41 -11.87
C LYS A 105 19.71 7.69 -11.55
N GLU A 106 18.46 7.74 -11.95
CA GLU A 106 17.57 8.88 -11.73
C GLU A 106 17.20 9.01 -10.25
N THR A 107 17.02 7.89 -9.55
CA THR A 107 16.81 7.84 -8.10
C THR A 107 18.02 8.37 -7.35
N ASP A 108 19.24 7.99 -7.76
CA ASP A 108 20.48 8.49 -7.18
C ASP A 108 20.66 9.99 -7.46
N TYR A 109 20.36 10.46 -8.67
CA TYR A 109 20.37 11.88 -9.00
C TYR A 109 19.44 12.67 -8.08
N LEU A 110 18.19 12.21 -7.90
CA LEU A 110 17.24 12.88 -7.03
C LEU A 110 17.72 12.90 -5.57
N ASN A 111 18.16 11.77 -5.03
CA ASN A 111 18.54 11.67 -3.62
C ASN A 111 19.89 12.32 -3.29
N GLN A 112 20.87 12.32 -4.22
CA GLN A 112 22.24 12.75 -3.95
C GLN A 112 22.54 14.14 -4.51
N VAL A 113 22.01 14.49 -5.70
CA VAL A 113 22.27 15.77 -6.35
C VAL A 113 21.22 16.81 -5.97
N ILE A 114 19.94 16.51 -6.10
CA ILE A 114 18.87 17.40 -5.58
C ILE A 114 18.90 17.40 -4.06
N GLY A 115 19.00 16.22 -3.45
CA GLY A 115 19.16 16.00 -2.02
C GLY A 115 17.86 15.60 -1.33
N LYS A 116 17.95 14.61 -0.43
CA LYS A 116 16.81 14.05 0.30
C LYS A 116 16.04 15.09 1.12
N GLU A 117 16.74 16.06 1.71
CA GLU A 117 16.11 17.12 2.49
C GLU A 117 15.18 17.99 1.64
N LYS A 118 15.64 18.40 0.43
CA LYS A 118 14.82 19.17 -0.51
C LYS A 118 13.64 18.36 -1.04
N LEU A 119 13.89 17.10 -1.40
CA LEU A 119 12.79 16.22 -1.85
C LEU A 119 11.73 16.09 -0.76
N SER A 120 12.14 15.89 0.50
CA SER A 120 11.25 15.82 1.65
C SER A 120 10.50 17.14 1.88
N GLU A 121 11.16 18.29 1.71
CA GLU A 121 10.53 19.62 1.75
C GLU A 121 9.47 19.78 0.65
N TYR A 122 9.76 19.33 -0.57
CA TYR A 122 8.88 19.49 -1.73
C TYR A 122 7.73 18.51 -1.78
N THR A 123 7.87 17.30 -1.21
CA THR A 123 6.92 16.19 -1.37
C THR A 123 6.66 15.36 -0.13
N ALA A 124 7.28 15.69 1.01
CA ALA A 124 7.28 14.90 2.25
C ALA A 124 7.95 13.50 2.13
N ASN A 125 8.60 13.21 1.00
CA ASN A 125 9.21 11.90 0.72
C ASN A 125 10.60 12.04 0.08
N ILE A 126 11.33 10.92 0.01
CA ILE A 126 12.58 10.78 -0.75
C ILE A 126 12.33 9.91 -1.99
N ALA A 127 13.28 9.90 -2.93
CA ALA A 127 13.12 9.13 -4.17
C ALA A 127 13.35 7.63 -3.97
N PHE A 128 12.50 6.83 -4.60
CA PHE A 128 12.64 5.38 -4.75
C PHE A 128 12.44 5.01 -6.23
N ALA A 129 13.12 3.97 -6.70
CA ALA A 129 13.04 3.54 -8.11
C ALA A 129 11.60 3.20 -8.54
N GLY A 130 10.76 2.72 -7.61
CA GLY A 130 9.35 2.45 -7.85
C GLY A 130 8.49 3.68 -8.08
N PHE A 131 8.89 4.88 -7.67
CA PHE A 131 8.08 6.11 -7.78
C PHE A 131 8.02 6.66 -9.20
N THR A 132 7.06 7.55 -9.48
CA THR A 132 6.77 8.03 -10.84
C THR A 132 7.80 9.05 -11.34
N ALA A 133 8.26 9.99 -10.52
CA ALA A 133 9.22 11.03 -10.93
C ALA A 133 10.54 10.47 -11.52
N PRO A 134 11.19 9.45 -10.91
CA PRO A 134 12.38 8.82 -11.53
C PRO A 134 12.08 8.22 -12.92
N LYS A 135 10.87 7.69 -13.15
CA LYS A 135 10.47 7.12 -14.45
C LYS A 135 10.31 8.20 -15.52
N ILE A 136 9.77 9.36 -15.14
CA ILE A 136 9.67 10.51 -16.06
C ILE A 136 11.07 10.97 -16.47
N LEU A 137 12.01 11.09 -15.53
CA LEU A 137 13.39 11.42 -15.82
C LEU A 137 14.06 10.39 -16.73
N TRP A 138 13.79 9.10 -16.48
CA TRP A 138 14.31 8.02 -17.32
C TRP A 138 13.78 8.12 -18.76
N VAL A 139 12.49 8.35 -18.95
CA VAL A 139 11.89 8.54 -20.29
C VAL A 139 12.49 9.75 -20.98
N LYS A 140 12.68 10.86 -20.26
CA LYS A 140 13.32 12.08 -20.77
C LYS A 140 14.73 11.81 -21.31
N GLU A 141 15.53 11.02 -20.60
CA GLU A 141 16.91 10.74 -20.96
C GLU A 141 17.04 9.65 -22.04
N ASN A 142 16.25 8.57 -21.91
CA ASN A 142 16.41 7.36 -22.73
C ASN A 142 15.44 7.27 -23.91
N GLU A 143 14.30 7.97 -23.85
CA GLU A 143 13.27 7.99 -24.89
C GLU A 143 12.82 9.44 -25.20
N PRO A 144 13.75 10.33 -25.63
CA PRO A 144 13.43 11.76 -25.79
C PRO A 144 12.32 12.05 -26.82
N GLU A 145 12.16 11.19 -27.84
CA GLU A 145 11.07 11.31 -28.81
C GLU A 145 9.71 10.98 -28.18
N ASN A 146 9.63 10.03 -27.25
CA ASN A 146 8.44 9.74 -26.51
C ASN A 146 8.15 10.83 -25.48
N PHE A 147 9.18 11.31 -24.78
CA PHE A 147 9.06 12.42 -23.84
C PHE A 147 8.48 13.67 -24.49
N ALA A 148 8.93 14.02 -25.70
CA ALA A 148 8.44 15.19 -26.44
C ALA A 148 6.97 15.10 -26.86
N LYS A 149 6.37 13.90 -26.89
CA LYS A 149 4.94 13.69 -27.20
C LYS A 149 4.01 13.74 -26.00
N ILE A 150 4.55 13.78 -24.78
CA ILE A 150 3.74 13.71 -23.56
C ILE A 150 2.82 14.94 -23.46
N CYS A 151 1.54 14.70 -23.52
CA CYS A 151 0.50 15.70 -23.26
C CYS A 151 -0.16 15.47 -21.91
N LYS A 152 -0.28 14.20 -21.45
CA LYS A 152 -0.81 13.85 -20.12
C LYS A 152 0.02 12.78 -19.46
N ILE A 153 0.17 12.92 -18.13
CA ILE A 153 0.81 11.96 -17.23
C ILE A 153 -0.27 11.46 -16.28
N MET A 154 -0.38 10.14 -16.14
CA MET A 154 -1.42 9.49 -15.35
C MET A 154 -0.85 8.29 -14.58
N LEU A 155 -1.56 7.90 -13.54
CA LEU A 155 -1.36 6.63 -12.84
C LEU A 155 -2.28 5.53 -13.40
N PRO A 156 -2.04 4.25 -13.10
CA PRO A 156 -2.82 3.14 -13.68
C PRO A 156 -4.34 3.26 -13.47
N LYS A 157 -4.81 3.54 -12.24
CA LYS A 157 -6.24 3.68 -12.00
C LYS A 157 -6.85 4.93 -12.64
N ASP A 158 -6.04 6.00 -12.76
CA ASP A 158 -6.49 7.26 -13.38
C ASP A 158 -6.78 7.04 -14.87
N TYR A 159 -6.00 6.18 -15.52
CA TYR A 159 -6.26 5.78 -16.89
C TYR A 159 -7.62 5.06 -17.04
N LEU A 160 -7.99 4.18 -16.09
CA LEU A 160 -9.31 3.56 -16.09
C LEU A 160 -10.43 4.58 -15.85
N ALA A 161 -10.24 5.52 -14.92
CA ALA A 161 -11.20 6.61 -14.68
C ALA A 161 -11.38 7.48 -15.92
N TYR A 162 -10.28 7.80 -16.61
CA TYR A 162 -10.32 8.51 -17.90
C TYR A 162 -11.06 7.69 -18.97
N CYS A 163 -10.79 6.39 -19.10
CA CYS A 163 -11.50 5.54 -20.04
C CYS A 163 -13.02 5.54 -19.82
N LEU A 164 -13.45 5.57 -18.56
CA LEU A 164 -14.87 5.61 -18.19
C LEU A 164 -15.52 6.98 -18.42
N THR A 165 -14.81 8.09 -18.13
CA THR A 165 -15.41 9.44 -18.02
C THR A 165 -14.91 10.45 -19.05
N GLY A 166 -13.70 10.26 -19.58
CA GLY A 166 -12.99 11.25 -20.38
C GLY A 166 -12.31 12.35 -19.56
N VAL A 167 -12.29 12.24 -18.22
CA VAL A 167 -11.68 13.23 -17.33
C VAL A 167 -10.27 12.79 -16.92
N HIS A 168 -9.27 13.65 -17.15
CA HIS A 168 -7.92 13.45 -16.66
C HIS A 168 -7.84 13.84 -15.17
N CYS A 169 -8.02 12.86 -14.30
CA CYS A 169 -8.06 13.02 -12.85
C CYS A 169 -6.99 12.19 -12.14
N CYS A 170 -6.61 12.60 -10.95
CA CYS A 170 -5.84 11.82 -9.99
C CYS A 170 -6.33 12.14 -8.57
N ASP A 171 -6.30 11.19 -7.65
CA ASP A 171 -6.58 11.50 -6.25
C ASP A 171 -5.31 11.80 -5.46
N TYR A 172 -5.46 12.52 -4.35
CA TYR A 172 -4.32 12.92 -3.52
C TYR A 172 -3.55 11.74 -2.95
N SER A 173 -4.20 10.60 -2.62
CA SER A 173 -3.52 9.47 -2.00
C SER A 173 -2.56 8.79 -2.98
N ASP A 174 -2.98 8.59 -4.21
CA ASP A 174 -2.14 7.98 -5.26
C ASP A 174 -1.10 8.97 -5.80
N ALA A 175 -1.49 10.25 -5.99
CA ALA A 175 -0.59 11.33 -6.38
C ALA A 175 0.58 11.51 -5.40
N SER A 176 0.37 11.24 -4.10
CA SER A 176 1.42 11.28 -3.07
C SER A 176 2.58 10.34 -3.39
N GLY A 177 2.31 9.20 -4.03
CA GLY A 177 3.32 8.22 -4.44
C GLY A 177 4.07 8.56 -5.73
N MET A 178 3.73 9.65 -6.41
CA MET A 178 4.41 10.07 -7.63
C MET A 178 5.76 10.76 -7.38
N LEU A 179 6.00 11.28 -6.19
CA LEU A 179 7.08 12.22 -5.85
C LEU A 179 6.96 13.55 -6.64
N LEU A 180 5.73 13.94 -6.98
CA LEU A 180 5.39 15.17 -7.71
C LEU A 180 4.37 16.03 -6.95
N LEU A 181 3.73 15.47 -5.91
CA LEU A 181 2.76 16.17 -5.07
C LEU A 181 3.45 16.81 -3.86
N ASP A 182 3.17 18.06 -3.58
CA ASP A 182 3.33 18.64 -2.24
C ASP A 182 2.21 18.08 -1.36
N VAL A 183 2.51 17.03 -0.61
CA VAL A 183 1.53 16.30 0.20
C VAL A 183 0.92 17.18 1.27
N LYS A 184 1.72 18.06 1.86
CA LYS A 184 1.27 18.98 2.93
C LYS A 184 0.17 19.93 2.44
N ASN A 185 0.37 20.51 1.25
CA ASN A 185 -0.51 21.53 0.70
C ASN A 185 -1.51 20.97 -0.32
N LYS A 186 -1.46 19.64 -0.59
CA LYS A 186 -2.33 18.93 -1.53
C LYS A 186 -2.36 19.61 -2.91
N CYS A 187 -1.19 19.88 -3.47
CA CYS A 187 -1.05 20.45 -4.80
C CYS A 187 0.18 19.91 -5.51
N TRP A 188 0.27 20.02 -6.82
CA TRP A 188 1.47 19.64 -7.55
C TRP A 188 2.65 20.53 -7.13
N SER A 189 3.81 19.92 -6.87
CA SER A 189 5.04 20.60 -6.49
C SER A 189 5.70 21.22 -7.72
N GLU A 190 5.66 22.54 -7.85
CA GLU A 190 6.26 23.27 -8.97
C GLU A 190 7.77 22.95 -9.11
N GLN A 191 8.46 22.80 -7.98
CA GLN A 191 9.88 22.45 -7.96
C GLN A 191 10.13 21.06 -8.55
N MET A 192 9.28 20.08 -8.23
CA MET A 192 9.41 18.74 -8.77
C MET A 192 9.02 18.65 -10.24
N LEU A 193 8.00 19.39 -10.67
CA LEU A 193 7.64 19.50 -12.08
C LEU A 193 8.81 20.08 -12.90
N GLU A 194 9.44 21.15 -12.42
CA GLU A 194 10.62 21.74 -13.05
C GLU A 194 11.81 20.77 -13.13
N ILE A 195 12.12 20.05 -12.05
CA ILE A 195 13.18 19.03 -12.00
C ILE A 195 12.92 17.95 -13.05
N CYS A 196 11.68 17.46 -13.15
CA CYS A 196 11.31 16.43 -14.14
C CYS A 196 11.21 16.98 -15.57
N GLY A 197 11.09 18.32 -15.74
CA GLY A 197 10.92 18.98 -17.03
C GLY A 197 9.53 18.80 -17.62
N VAL A 198 8.53 18.74 -16.77
CA VAL A 198 7.10 18.63 -17.14
C VAL A 198 6.34 19.85 -16.66
N SER A 199 5.22 20.15 -17.29
CA SER A 199 4.41 21.32 -16.95
C SER A 199 3.15 20.93 -16.17
N ARG A 200 2.52 21.94 -15.54
CA ARG A 200 1.28 21.77 -14.80
C ARG A 200 0.12 21.27 -15.70
N GLU A 201 0.10 21.65 -16.97
CA GLU A 201 -0.92 21.27 -17.94
C GLU A 201 -0.85 19.78 -18.34
N GLN A 202 0.33 19.16 -18.16
CA GLN A 202 0.52 17.73 -18.39
C GLN A 202 0.04 16.89 -17.21
N MET A 203 -0.14 17.50 -16.04
CA MET A 203 -0.62 16.81 -14.84
C MET A 203 -2.14 16.76 -14.80
N PRO A 204 -2.75 15.71 -14.24
CA PRO A 204 -4.20 15.60 -14.07
C PRO A 204 -4.74 16.59 -13.03
N GLU A 205 -6.05 16.82 -13.06
CA GLU A 205 -6.76 17.50 -11.99
C GLU A 205 -6.79 16.65 -10.72
N LEU A 206 -6.61 17.28 -9.56
CA LEU A 206 -6.54 16.60 -8.27
C LEU A 206 -7.90 16.60 -7.56
N PHE A 207 -8.25 15.45 -7.00
CA PHE A 207 -9.51 15.21 -6.28
C PHE A 207 -9.25 14.54 -4.93
N GLU A 208 -10.19 14.66 -3.99
CA GLU A 208 -10.25 13.71 -2.89
C GLU A 208 -10.73 12.35 -3.41
N SER A 209 -10.29 11.26 -2.78
CA SER A 209 -10.56 9.90 -3.27
C SER A 209 -12.05 9.58 -3.40
N TYR A 210 -12.88 10.19 -2.54
CA TYR A 210 -14.33 10.02 -2.51
C TYR A 210 -15.08 11.09 -3.34
N GLU A 211 -14.39 11.97 -4.06
CA GLU A 211 -15.05 12.97 -4.90
C GLU A 211 -15.45 12.38 -6.25
N LYS A 212 -16.61 12.80 -6.72
CA LYS A 212 -17.09 12.48 -8.05
C LYS A 212 -16.27 13.22 -9.10
N VAL A 213 -15.62 12.50 -10.02
CA VAL A 213 -14.89 13.06 -11.16
C VAL A 213 -15.76 13.22 -12.39
N GLY A 214 -16.83 12.44 -12.51
CA GLY A 214 -17.74 12.48 -13.65
C GLY A 214 -18.81 11.40 -13.59
N THR A 215 -19.47 11.21 -14.75
CA THR A 215 -20.35 10.05 -15.01
C THR A 215 -19.81 9.30 -16.22
N LEU A 216 -20.33 8.12 -16.48
CA LEU A 216 -19.93 7.34 -17.64
C LEU A 216 -20.16 8.10 -18.96
N LYS A 217 -19.20 7.99 -19.87
CA LYS A 217 -19.41 8.40 -21.27
C LYS A 217 -20.58 7.60 -21.88
N PRO A 218 -21.46 8.20 -22.71
CA PRO A 218 -22.63 7.51 -23.26
C PRO A 218 -22.29 6.20 -23.97
N GLU A 219 -21.21 6.19 -24.76
CA GLU A 219 -20.75 5.00 -25.48
C GLU A 219 -20.28 3.91 -24.51
N VAL A 220 -19.60 4.26 -23.42
CA VAL A 220 -19.12 3.31 -22.42
C VAL A 220 -20.29 2.79 -21.58
N ALA A 221 -21.22 3.64 -21.17
CA ALA A 221 -22.42 3.22 -20.47
C ALA A 221 -23.22 2.19 -21.26
N LYS A 222 -23.40 2.44 -22.57
CA LYS A 222 -24.06 1.53 -23.50
C LYS A 222 -23.30 0.20 -23.65
N GLU A 223 -21.98 0.25 -23.79
CA GLU A 223 -21.13 -0.95 -23.93
C GLU A 223 -21.18 -1.83 -22.68
N LEU A 224 -21.14 -1.23 -21.48
CA LEU A 224 -21.17 -1.92 -20.20
C LEU A 224 -22.60 -2.34 -19.79
N GLY A 225 -23.63 -1.77 -20.39
CA GLY A 225 -25.03 -1.97 -19.98
C GLY A 225 -25.38 -1.26 -18.66
N LEU A 226 -24.66 -0.19 -18.32
CA LEU A 226 -24.85 0.62 -17.13
C LEU A 226 -25.59 1.92 -17.45
N PRO A 227 -26.25 2.58 -16.48
CA PRO A 227 -26.89 3.87 -16.71
C PRO A 227 -25.83 4.97 -16.92
N GLU A 228 -26.07 5.92 -17.80
CA GLU A 228 -25.20 7.11 -18.01
C GLU A 228 -25.08 7.96 -16.75
N THR A 229 -26.01 7.83 -15.80
CA THR A 229 -26.00 8.51 -14.51
C THR A 229 -25.07 7.86 -13.49
N CYS A 230 -24.55 6.65 -13.78
CA CYS A 230 -23.59 5.98 -12.90
C CYS A 230 -22.37 6.90 -12.74
N LEU A 231 -22.11 7.32 -11.50
CA LEU A 231 -20.99 8.19 -11.18
C LEU A 231 -19.67 7.42 -11.14
N VAL A 232 -18.59 8.14 -11.36
CA VAL A 232 -17.23 7.64 -11.16
C VAL A 232 -16.55 8.53 -10.13
N ALA A 233 -16.06 7.95 -9.04
CA ALA A 233 -15.25 8.65 -8.06
C ALA A 233 -13.76 8.48 -8.36
N ALA A 234 -12.92 9.40 -7.87
CA ALA A 234 -11.49 9.43 -8.15
C ALA A 234 -10.78 8.13 -7.72
N GLY A 235 -11.26 7.50 -6.65
CA GLY A 235 -10.61 6.31 -6.10
C GLY A 235 -9.35 6.64 -5.32
N ALA A 236 -8.57 5.63 -4.98
CA ALA A 236 -7.37 5.78 -4.17
C ALA A 236 -6.23 4.87 -4.64
N GLY A 237 -5.00 5.17 -4.27
CA GLY A 237 -3.93 4.17 -4.33
C GLY A 237 -4.31 2.92 -3.55
N ASP A 238 -3.83 1.75 -3.97
CA ASP A 238 -4.23 0.45 -3.42
C ASP A 238 -4.11 0.36 -1.89
N ASN A 239 -3.04 0.92 -1.31
CA ASN A 239 -2.84 0.93 0.14
C ASN A 239 -3.88 1.79 0.88
N ALA A 240 -4.22 2.98 0.34
CA ALA A 240 -5.23 3.85 0.93
C ALA A 240 -6.64 3.28 0.73
N ALA A 241 -6.94 2.67 -0.43
CA ALA A 241 -8.18 1.95 -0.65
C ALA A 241 -8.31 0.75 0.30
N ALA A 242 -7.23 -0.02 0.49
CA ALA A 242 -7.21 -1.11 1.48
C ALA A 242 -7.44 -0.61 2.90
N ALA A 243 -6.88 0.55 3.25
CA ALA A 243 -7.13 1.18 4.54
C ALA A 243 -8.62 1.52 4.74
N VAL A 244 -9.28 2.07 3.73
CA VAL A 244 -10.74 2.29 3.76
C VAL A 244 -11.49 0.97 3.92
N GLY A 245 -11.20 -0.03 3.10
CA GLY A 245 -11.85 -1.35 3.13
C GLY A 245 -11.60 -2.14 4.42
N THR A 246 -10.55 -1.83 5.15
CA THR A 246 -10.26 -2.40 6.48
C THR A 246 -10.73 -1.50 7.64
N GLY A 247 -11.31 -0.35 7.35
CA GLY A 247 -11.79 0.61 8.35
C GLY A 247 -10.66 1.38 9.04
N THR A 248 -9.48 1.46 8.42
CA THR A 248 -8.32 2.21 8.93
C THR A 248 -8.41 3.66 8.47
N VAL A 249 -9.39 4.37 8.99
CA VAL A 249 -9.73 5.77 8.69
C VAL A 249 -9.95 6.54 9.98
N GLY A 250 -9.66 7.84 9.98
CA GLY A 250 -9.66 8.68 11.17
C GLY A 250 -8.35 8.60 11.96
N ASP A 251 -8.17 9.51 12.92
CA ASP A 251 -6.92 9.69 13.65
C ASP A 251 -6.51 8.46 14.47
N GLY A 252 -5.22 8.11 14.41
CA GLY A 252 -4.64 7.03 15.19
C GLY A 252 -5.09 5.61 14.78
N GLN A 253 -5.91 5.45 13.74
CA GLN A 253 -6.28 4.13 13.24
C GLN A 253 -5.10 3.52 12.47
N CYS A 254 -4.91 2.22 12.65
CA CYS A 254 -3.76 1.53 12.07
C CYS A 254 -4.15 0.19 11.45
N ASN A 255 -3.42 -0.20 10.42
CA ASN A 255 -3.47 -1.54 9.84
C ASN A 255 -2.06 -2.08 9.65
N VAL A 256 -1.85 -3.33 10.06
CA VAL A 256 -0.64 -4.11 9.79
C VAL A 256 -0.99 -5.24 8.85
N SER A 257 -0.39 -5.24 7.66
CA SER A 257 -0.49 -6.35 6.71
C SER A 257 0.72 -7.26 6.84
N LEU A 258 0.49 -8.53 7.16
CA LEU A 258 1.51 -9.59 7.24
C LEU A 258 1.43 -10.51 6.02
N GLY A 259 1.83 -9.97 4.88
CA GLY A 259 2.04 -10.72 3.64
C GLY A 259 3.49 -11.23 3.51
N THR A 260 3.93 -11.54 2.30
CA THR A 260 5.35 -11.82 1.97
C THR A 260 6.23 -10.69 2.49
N SER A 261 5.91 -9.46 2.10
CA SER A 261 6.34 -8.20 2.72
C SER A 261 5.32 -7.77 3.78
N GLY A 262 5.64 -6.75 4.57
CA GLY A 262 4.73 -6.14 5.53
C GLY A 262 4.48 -4.68 5.22
N THR A 263 3.26 -4.22 5.46
CA THR A 263 2.96 -2.78 5.46
C THR A 263 2.35 -2.39 6.79
N ILE A 264 2.76 -1.23 7.27
CA ILE A 264 2.20 -0.59 8.45
C ILE A 264 1.58 0.71 7.98
N PHE A 265 0.26 0.81 8.01
CA PHE A 265 -0.49 1.98 7.60
C PHE A 265 -1.07 2.66 8.84
N ILE A 266 -0.77 3.94 9.03
CA ILE A 266 -1.17 4.71 10.21
C ILE A 266 -1.87 5.98 9.75
N SER A 267 -3.19 6.04 9.96
CA SER A 267 -4.02 7.21 9.63
C SER A 267 -3.82 8.33 10.65
N SER A 268 -3.78 9.57 10.17
CA SER A 268 -3.63 10.77 10.99
C SER A 268 -4.42 11.94 10.42
N GLU A 269 -5.13 12.67 11.25
CA GLU A 269 -5.81 13.91 10.84
C GLU A 269 -4.80 15.03 10.50
N ASN A 270 -3.61 14.97 11.10
CA ASN A 270 -2.60 15.99 10.93
C ASN A 270 -1.49 15.53 9.98
N PHE A 271 -1.00 16.45 9.15
CA PHE A 271 0.19 16.22 8.36
C PHE A 271 1.41 15.99 9.29
N GLY A 272 2.16 14.96 8.98
CA GLY A 272 3.42 14.64 9.67
C GLY A 272 4.41 14.01 8.71
N VAL A 273 5.69 14.33 8.86
CA VAL A 273 6.80 13.72 8.14
C VAL A 273 7.94 13.45 9.10
N ASP A 274 8.47 12.25 9.07
CA ASP A 274 9.66 11.92 9.86
C ASP A 274 10.89 12.62 9.28
N PRO A 275 11.72 13.29 10.10
CA PRO A 275 12.92 14.00 9.62
C PRO A 275 13.91 13.13 8.83
N HIS A 276 13.88 11.81 9.04
CA HIS A 276 14.74 10.85 8.35
C HIS A 276 14.02 10.13 7.20
N ASN A 277 12.74 10.46 6.93
CA ASN A 277 11.89 9.77 5.96
C ASN A 277 11.89 8.24 6.16
N ALA A 278 11.90 7.79 7.41
CA ALA A 278 11.81 6.38 7.76
C ALA A 278 10.46 5.75 7.37
N LEU A 279 9.40 6.57 7.36
CA LEU A 279 8.08 6.25 6.87
C LEU A 279 7.72 7.17 5.69
N HIS A 280 6.93 6.65 4.76
CA HIS A 280 6.29 7.49 3.74
C HIS A 280 5.21 8.36 4.39
N ALA A 281 5.10 9.61 3.97
CA ALA A 281 4.03 10.51 4.37
C ALA A 281 3.16 10.83 3.14
N PHE A 282 1.92 10.38 3.14
CA PHE A 282 1.00 10.50 2.01
C PHE A 282 -0.34 11.12 2.46
N ALA A 283 -1.10 11.66 1.53
CA ALA A 283 -2.51 11.94 1.73
C ALA A 283 -3.29 10.63 1.85
N HIS A 284 -4.36 10.64 2.64
CA HIS A 284 -5.22 9.48 2.85
C HIS A 284 -6.55 9.64 2.11
N ALA A 285 -7.19 8.52 1.81
CA ALA A 285 -8.47 8.46 1.10
C ALA A 285 -9.68 8.95 1.91
N ASP A 286 -9.52 9.27 3.18
CA ASP A 286 -10.54 9.89 4.03
C ASP A 286 -10.48 11.43 4.08
N GLY A 287 -9.61 12.03 3.27
CA GLY A 287 -9.41 13.47 3.22
C GLY A 287 -8.29 14.00 4.13
N HIS A 288 -7.63 13.14 4.88
CA HIS A 288 -6.55 13.48 5.80
C HIS A 288 -5.19 12.98 5.30
N TYR A 289 -4.35 12.44 6.20
CA TYR A 289 -2.99 11.97 5.89
C TYR A 289 -2.75 10.59 6.47
N HIS A 290 -1.69 9.94 6.01
CA HIS A 290 -1.20 8.73 6.64
C HIS A 290 0.32 8.62 6.57
N LEU A 291 0.87 7.86 7.51
CA LEU A 291 2.24 7.37 7.45
C LEU A 291 2.22 5.90 7.03
N MET A 292 3.17 5.50 6.20
CA MET A 292 3.28 4.12 5.77
C MET A 292 4.71 3.60 5.93
N GLY A 293 4.85 2.52 6.70
CA GLY A 293 6.05 1.72 6.79
C GLY A 293 5.98 0.51 5.86
N CYS A 294 7.08 0.20 5.20
CA CYS A 294 7.22 -0.98 4.35
C CYS A 294 8.36 -1.86 4.86
N MET A 295 8.04 -3.09 5.22
CA MET A 295 9.00 -4.14 5.53
C MET A 295 9.18 -5.04 4.31
N LEU A 296 10.43 -5.32 3.92
CA LEU A 296 10.68 -6.16 2.75
C LEU A 296 10.46 -7.64 3.04
N SER A 297 10.59 -8.06 4.30
CA SER A 297 10.38 -9.45 4.73
C SER A 297 9.54 -9.49 6.01
N ALA A 298 8.30 -9.94 5.92
CA ALA A 298 7.38 -10.11 7.05
C ALA A 298 6.97 -11.58 7.23
N ALA A 299 5.81 -12.01 6.75
CA ALA A 299 5.45 -13.43 6.85
C ALA A 299 6.37 -14.34 6.02
N SER A 300 7.09 -13.80 5.04
CA SER A 300 8.15 -14.52 4.33
C SER A 300 9.28 -15.00 5.25
N CYS A 301 9.58 -14.30 6.34
CA CYS A 301 10.57 -14.75 7.33
C CYS A 301 10.13 -16.07 7.99
N ASN A 302 8.87 -16.11 8.44
CA ASN A 302 8.32 -17.33 9.02
C ASN A 302 8.22 -18.46 7.96
N LYS A 303 7.80 -18.13 6.74
CA LYS A 303 7.76 -19.09 5.63
C LYS A 303 9.14 -19.64 5.31
N TRP A 304 10.15 -18.79 5.17
CA TRP A 304 11.54 -19.20 4.96
C TRP A 304 12.05 -20.10 6.09
N TRP A 305 11.79 -19.72 7.34
CA TRP A 305 12.18 -20.51 8.51
C TRP A 305 11.52 -21.89 8.49
N MET A 306 10.22 -21.95 8.32
CA MET A 306 9.43 -23.18 8.33
C MET A 306 9.72 -24.08 7.13
N ASP A 307 9.59 -23.57 5.92
CA ASP A 307 9.64 -24.36 4.70
C ASP A 307 11.09 -24.74 4.34
N THR A 308 12.05 -23.82 4.51
CA THR A 308 13.42 -23.98 4.01
C THR A 308 14.37 -24.46 5.10
N ILE A 309 14.31 -23.91 6.30
CA ILE A 309 15.26 -24.23 7.38
C ILE A 309 14.79 -25.46 8.16
N ILE A 310 13.54 -25.46 8.60
CA ILE A 310 12.98 -26.59 9.37
C ILE A 310 12.52 -27.74 8.47
N GLY A 311 12.03 -27.43 7.26
CA GLY A 311 11.50 -28.40 6.30
C GLY A 311 10.11 -28.93 6.63
N THR A 312 9.26 -28.12 7.26
CA THR A 312 7.86 -28.46 7.57
C THR A 312 6.88 -27.37 7.14
N LYS A 313 5.66 -27.79 6.78
CA LYS A 313 4.53 -26.91 6.51
C LYS A 313 3.50 -26.88 7.65
N ASP A 314 3.76 -27.59 8.73
CA ASP A 314 2.90 -27.59 9.91
C ASP A 314 3.26 -26.46 10.87
N TYR A 315 2.88 -25.25 10.49
CA TYR A 315 3.15 -24.02 11.24
C TYR A 315 2.50 -24.05 12.63
N GLY A 316 1.29 -24.64 12.75
CA GLY A 316 0.56 -24.71 14.00
C GLY A 316 1.34 -25.54 15.04
N LYS A 317 1.75 -26.74 14.66
CA LYS A 317 2.49 -27.66 15.53
C LYS A 317 3.81 -27.07 16.03
N GLU A 318 4.56 -26.38 15.17
CA GLU A 318 5.82 -25.73 15.57
C GLU A 318 5.59 -24.58 16.56
N GLN A 319 4.44 -23.92 16.49
CA GLN A 319 4.09 -22.81 17.38
C GLN A 319 3.48 -23.27 18.71
N GLU A 320 2.91 -24.48 18.79
CA GLU A 320 2.29 -25.02 20.03
C GLU A 320 3.29 -25.14 21.18
N ALA A 321 4.57 -25.35 20.89
CA ALA A 321 5.62 -25.50 21.90
C ALA A 321 6.11 -24.16 22.48
N ILE A 322 5.66 -23.00 21.93
CA ILE A 322 6.06 -21.67 22.39
C ILE A 322 5.17 -21.26 23.55
N GLU A 323 5.71 -21.29 24.78
CA GLU A 323 4.95 -20.99 26.00
C GLU A 323 5.39 -19.68 26.66
N ASN A 324 6.69 -19.37 26.65
CA ASN A 324 7.28 -18.30 27.46
C ASN A 324 7.48 -16.99 26.64
N LEU A 325 6.40 -16.27 26.39
CA LEU A 325 6.43 -15.03 25.63
C LEU A 325 7.20 -13.91 26.36
N GLY A 326 8.08 -13.22 25.61
CA GLY A 326 8.87 -12.10 26.13
C GLY A 326 10.06 -12.51 27.01
N GLU A 327 10.42 -13.79 27.05
CA GLU A 327 11.55 -14.32 27.82
C GLU A 327 12.65 -14.91 26.96
N ASN A 328 12.50 -14.89 25.63
CA ASN A 328 13.48 -15.44 24.71
C ASN A 328 14.80 -14.65 24.77
N HIS A 329 15.92 -15.37 24.79
CA HIS A 329 17.25 -14.78 24.77
C HIS A 329 17.86 -14.71 23.36
N VAL A 330 17.21 -15.36 22.38
CA VAL A 330 17.58 -15.30 20.96
C VAL A 330 16.79 -14.18 20.28
N PHE A 331 17.48 -13.37 19.49
CA PHE A 331 16.90 -12.32 18.67
C PHE A 331 17.12 -12.62 17.20
N PHE A 332 16.17 -12.20 16.37
CA PHE A 332 16.26 -12.28 14.93
C PHE A 332 15.98 -10.91 14.28
N LEU A 333 16.92 -10.43 13.47
CA LEU A 333 16.69 -9.32 12.56
C LEU A 333 16.05 -9.85 11.27
N PRO A 334 14.82 -9.44 10.89
CA PRO A 334 14.07 -10.06 9.79
C PRO A 334 14.47 -9.55 8.40
N TYR A 335 15.64 -8.99 8.21
CA TYR A 335 16.05 -8.24 7.02
C TYR A 335 16.61 -9.15 5.90
N LEU A 336 15.91 -10.24 5.57
CA LEU A 336 16.36 -11.25 4.60
C LEU A 336 16.58 -10.70 3.17
N MET A 337 15.86 -9.62 2.82
CA MET A 337 15.92 -8.96 1.50
C MET A 337 16.39 -7.50 1.60
N GLY A 338 17.16 -7.15 2.62
CA GLY A 338 17.36 -5.75 3.01
C GLY A 338 16.17 -5.24 3.82
N GLU A 339 16.17 -3.94 4.15
CA GLU A 339 15.01 -3.34 4.82
C GLU A 339 14.77 -1.91 4.33
N ARG A 340 13.47 -1.56 4.19
CA ARG A 340 13.05 -0.20 3.88
C ARG A 340 12.76 0.55 5.17
N SER A 341 11.63 0.35 5.79
CA SER A 341 11.25 1.08 7.01
C SER A 341 11.70 0.37 8.29
N PRO A 342 12.32 1.09 9.24
CA PRO A 342 12.68 2.50 9.19
C PRO A 342 14.09 2.77 8.66
N HIS A 343 14.84 1.73 8.26
CA HIS A 343 16.30 1.81 8.09
C HIS A 343 16.75 2.32 6.72
N ASN A 344 15.95 2.15 5.67
CA ASN A 344 16.31 2.45 4.28
C ASN A 344 17.68 1.84 3.88
N ASP A 345 17.91 0.58 4.29
CA ASP A 345 19.17 -0.14 4.09
C ASP A 345 18.98 -1.42 3.23
N PRO A 346 19.24 -1.34 1.92
CA PRO A 346 19.14 -2.51 1.04
C PRO A 346 20.23 -3.57 1.30
N GLN A 347 21.27 -3.23 2.06
CA GLN A 347 22.36 -4.13 2.40
C GLN A 347 22.13 -4.88 3.72
N ALA A 348 21.12 -4.50 4.52
CA ALA A 348 20.75 -5.21 5.73
C ALA A 348 20.49 -6.69 5.43
N ARG A 349 20.85 -7.57 6.36
CA ARG A 349 20.69 -9.03 6.23
C ARG A 349 20.08 -9.64 7.48
N GLY A 350 19.34 -10.74 7.28
CA GLY A 350 18.81 -11.55 8.36
C GLY A 350 19.93 -12.01 9.31
N THR A 351 19.72 -11.86 10.61
CA THR A 351 20.75 -12.13 11.62
C THR A 351 20.12 -12.72 12.86
N PHE A 352 20.63 -13.88 13.31
CA PHE A 352 20.36 -14.40 14.65
C PHE A 352 21.47 -14.03 15.60
N ILE A 353 21.12 -13.62 16.83
CA ILE A 353 22.07 -13.27 17.88
C ILE A 353 21.56 -13.73 19.26
N GLY A 354 22.46 -14.06 20.16
CA GLY A 354 22.13 -14.49 21.54
C GLY A 354 22.03 -16.00 21.73
N MET A 355 22.39 -16.81 20.72
CA MET A 355 22.39 -18.28 20.83
C MET A 355 23.43 -18.78 21.81
N SER A 356 23.08 -19.83 22.56
CA SER A 356 23.92 -20.58 23.50
C SER A 356 23.69 -22.08 23.31
N MET A 357 24.41 -22.92 24.05
CA MET A 357 24.33 -24.38 23.91
C MET A 357 22.97 -24.98 24.25
N ASP A 358 22.16 -24.27 25.01
CA ASP A 358 20.81 -24.65 25.41
C ASP A 358 19.73 -24.07 24.50
N THR A 359 20.11 -23.28 23.49
CA THR A 359 19.15 -22.73 22.50
C THR A 359 18.47 -23.85 21.74
N SER A 360 17.15 -23.90 21.83
CA SER A 360 16.33 -24.91 21.20
C SER A 360 15.77 -24.43 19.84
N ARG A 361 15.24 -25.35 19.05
CA ARG A 361 14.48 -25.05 17.83
C ARG A 361 13.27 -24.17 18.14
N VAL A 362 12.65 -24.34 19.30
CA VAL A 362 11.48 -23.53 19.73
C VAL A 362 11.89 -22.09 19.95
N ASP A 363 13.03 -21.85 20.61
CA ASP A 363 13.56 -20.49 20.82
C ASP A 363 13.86 -19.78 19.49
N MET A 364 14.40 -20.51 18.51
CA MET A 364 14.67 -19.98 17.17
C MET A 364 13.38 -19.65 16.42
N THR A 365 12.36 -20.51 16.49
CA THR A 365 11.05 -20.29 15.88
C THR A 365 10.37 -19.06 16.50
N GLN A 366 10.40 -18.95 17.83
CA GLN A 366 9.90 -17.80 18.57
C GLN A 366 10.63 -16.51 18.16
N ALA A 367 11.96 -16.55 18.06
CA ALA A 367 12.76 -15.40 17.65
C ALA A 367 12.37 -14.86 16.28
N VAL A 368 12.02 -15.72 15.32
CA VAL A 368 11.56 -15.30 13.99
C VAL A 368 10.24 -14.54 14.08
N LEU A 369 9.26 -15.03 14.84
CA LEU A 369 7.96 -14.36 15.01
C LEU A 369 8.11 -13.03 15.77
N GLU A 370 8.91 -13.02 16.85
CA GLU A 370 9.18 -11.84 17.66
C GLU A 370 9.99 -10.80 16.89
N GLY A 371 10.98 -11.20 16.09
CA GLY A 371 11.81 -10.31 15.29
C GLY A 371 11.00 -9.49 14.30
N VAL A 372 10.04 -10.11 13.61
CA VAL A 372 9.10 -9.41 12.73
C VAL A 372 8.22 -8.44 13.54
N ALA A 373 7.71 -8.86 14.72
CA ALA A 373 6.89 -7.99 15.55
C ALA A 373 7.69 -6.78 16.10
N PHE A 374 8.96 -6.95 16.45
CA PHE A 374 9.84 -5.85 16.87
C PHE A 374 10.12 -4.88 15.72
N ALA A 375 10.36 -5.38 14.50
CA ALA A 375 10.57 -4.54 13.33
C ALA A 375 9.29 -3.75 12.94
N ILE A 376 8.10 -4.32 13.14
CA ILE A 376 6.83 -3.59 13.04
C ILE A 376 6.82 -2.46 14.08
N ARG A 377 7.20 -2.75 15.32
CA ARG A 377 7.24 -1.76 16.40
C ARG A 377 8.15 -0.59 16.08
N ASP A 378 9.28 -0.78 15.40
CA ASP A 378 10.17 0.31 14.99
C ASP A 378 9.40 1.41 14.21
N SER A 379 8.48 1.02 13.29
CA SER A 379 7.62 1.97 12.57
C SER A 379 6.59 2.66 13.48
N PHE A 380 6.05 1.94 14.46
CA PHE A 380 5.15 2.54 15.46
C PHE A 380 5.85 3.57 16.35
N GLU A 381 7.11 3.33 16.73
CA GLU A 381 7.89 4.29 17.53
C GLU A 381 8.18 5.57 16.75
N VAL A 382 8.40 5.48 15.41
CA VAL A 382 8.49 6.67 14.55
C VAL A 382 7.18 7.46 14.59
N ALA A 383 6.03 6.81 14.39
CA ALA A 383 4.74 7.50 14.45
C ALA A 383 4.46 8.15 15.80
N LYS A 384 4.79 7.46 16.90
CA LYS A 384 4.68 8.01 18.26
C LYS A 384 5.56 9.25 18.46
N SER A 385 6.76 9.26 17.87
CA SER A 385 7.66 10.43 17.96
C SER A 385 7.10 11.67 17.26
N LEU A 386 6.18 11.47 16.32
CA LEU A 386 5.41 12.53 15.63
C LEU A 386 4.12 12.91 16.38
N GLY A 387 3.87 12.34 17.55
CA GLY A 387 2.71 12.65 18.38
C GLY A 387 1.45 11.85 18.04
N ILE A 388 1.53 10.85 17.16
CA ILE A 388 0.38 10.01 16.81
C ILE A 388 0.15 8.98 17.92
N HIS A 389 -1.06 8.95 18.47
CA HIS A 389 -1.46 8.00 19.49
C HIS A 389 -2.22 6.83 18.86
N ILE A 390 -1.69 5.60 19.03
CA ILE A 390 -2.25 4.38 18.46
C ILE A 390 -2.67 3.45 19.59
N GLU A 391 -3.96 3.16 19.71
CA GLU A 391 -4.51 2.27 20.74
C GLU A 391 -4.85 0.87 20.21
N ARG A 392 -5.04 0.76 18.89
CA ARG A 392 -5.36 -0.49 18.22
C ARG A 392 -4.82 -0.54 16.81
N THR A 393 -4.63 -1.75 16.31
CA THR A 393 -4.35 -2.00 14.90
C THR A 393 -5.25 -3.09 14.36
N ARG A 394 -5.66 -2.95 13.11
CA ARG A 394 -6.21 -4.08 12.36
C ARG A 394 -5.06 -4.90 11.81
N ILE A 395 -5.29 -6.20 11.65
CA ILE A 395 -4.26 -7.10 11.10
C ILE A 395 -4.85 -7.96 9.98
N CYS A 396 -4.13 -8.06 8.87
CA CYS A 396 -4.51 -8.84 7.70
C CYS A 396 -3.30 -9.58 7.09
N GLY A 397 -3.55 -10.33 6.02
CA GLY A 397 -2.53 -11.13 5.34
C GLY A 397 -2.35 -12.54 5.94
N GLY A 398 -1.51 -13.33 5.28
CA GLY A 398 -1.30 -14.75 5.64
C GLY A 398 -0.79 -14.98 7.06
N GLY A 399 0.10 -14.12 7.53
CA GLY A 399 0.66 -14.19 8.90
C GLY A 399 -0.38 -13.90 9.99
N ALA A 400 -1.39 -13.10 9.69
CA ALA A 400 -2.49 -12.80 10.62
C ALA A 400 -3.36 -14.01 10.98
N LYS A 401 -3.26 -15.11 10.24
CA LYS A 401 -3.99 -16.36 10.54
C LYS A 401 -3.47 -17.06 11.79
N SER A 402 -2.21 -16.83 12.21
CA SER A 402 -1.65 -17.42 13.45
C SER A 402 -2.17 -16.70 14.70
N PRO A 403 -2.93 -17.37 15.59
CA PRO A 403 -3.36 -16.80 16.86
C PRO A 403 -2.19 -16.40 17.75
N LEU A 404 -1.14 -17.21 17.77
CA LEU A 404 0.07 -16.92 18.54
C LEU A 404 0.74 -15.64 18.05
N TRP A 405 0.89 -15.47 16.73
CA TRP A 405 1.55 -14.29 16.20
C TRP A 405 0.77 -13.01 16.47
N ARG A 406 -0.58 -13.07 16.40
CA ARG A 406 -1.43 -11.94 16.82
C ARG A 406 -1.22 -11.59 18.31
N LYS A 407 -1.10 -12.61 19.17
CA LYS A 407 -0.81 -12.42 20.60
C LYS A 407 0.58 -11.80 20.82
N ILE A 408 1.60 -12.27 20.11
CA ILE A 408 2.95 -11.68 20.16
C ILE A 408 2.87 -10.19 19.75
N ILE A 409 2.26 -9.89 18.61
CA ILE A 409 2.15 -8.51 18.09
C ILE A 409 1.39 -7.61 19.07
N ALA A 410 0.26 -8.06 19.63
CA ALA A 410 -0.50 -7.29 20.62
C ALA A 410 0.37 -6.90 21.82
N ASN A 411 1.15 -7.85 22.32
CA ASN A 411 2.01 -7.63 23.49
C ASN A 411 3.28 -6.82 23.18
N VAL A 412 3.90 -7.03 22.00
CA VAL A 412 5.06 -6.26 21.56
C VAL A 412 4.72 -4.79 21.34
N LEU A 413 3.57 -4.53 20.71
CA LEU A 413 3.08 -3.17 20.46
C LEU A 413 2.39 -2.55 21.67
N ASN A 414 1.95 -3.38 22.62
CA ASN A 414 1.11 -3.02 23.77
C ASN A 414 -0.17 -2.27 23.36
N ILE A 415 -0.86 -2.80 22.33
CA ILE A 415 -2.12 -2.28 21.80
C ILE A 415 -3.07 -3.44 21.44
N LYS A 416 -4.35 -3.12 21.25
CA LYS A 416 -5.33 -4.10 20.78
C LYS A 416 -5.07 -4.46 19.31
N VAL A 417 -5.20 -5.75 18.98
CA VAL A 417 -5.07 -6.26 17.62
C VAL A 417 -6.41 -6.85 17.18
N ASP A 418 -7.02 -6.22 16.18
CA ASP A 418 -8.33 -6.59 15.66
C ASP A 418 -8.20 -7.39 14.35
N ARG A 419 -8.92 -8.50 14.26
CA ARG A 419 -9.15 -9.23 13.01
C ARG A 419 -10.52 -8.84 12.45
N ILE A 420 -10.58 -8.50 11.17
CA ILE A 420 -11.81 -8.11 10.48
C ILE A 420 -12.41 -9.28 9.69
N ALA A 421 -13.71 -9.18 9.38
CA ALA A 421 -14.46 -10.24 8.69
C ALA A 421 -14.08 -10.37 7.21
N SER A 422 -13.73 -9.26 6.54
CA SER A 422 -13.43 -9.22 5.10
C SER A 422 -11.94 -9.14 4.85
N GLU A 423 -11.48 -9.88 3.83
CA GLU A 423 -10.10 -9.80 3.29
C GLU A 423 -10.06 -8.97 1.98
N GLU A 424 -11.19 -8.36 1.56
CA GLU A 424 -11.36 -7.69 0.26
C GLU A 424 -10.96 -6.20 0.29
N GLY A 425 -9.82 -5.89 0.91
CA GLY A 425 -9.36 -4.54 1.22
C GLY A 425 -9.55 -3.48 0.11
N PRO A 426 -8.73 -3.47 -0.99
CA PRO A 426 -8.79 -2.37 -1.95
C PRO A 426 -10.09 -2.31 -2.74
N ALA A 427 -10.64 -3.46 -3.18
CA ALA A 427 -11.88 -3.51 -3.93
C ALA A 427 -13.08 -3.06 -3.08
N LEU A 428 -13.16 -3.50 -1.81
CA LEU A 428 -14.20 -3.05 -0.89
C LEU A 428 -14.05 -1.55 -0.60
N GLY A 429 -12.82 -1.08 -0.38
CA GLY A 429 -12.54 0.35 -0.18
C GLY A 429 -12.99 1.19 -1.37
N GLY A 430 -12.71 0.75 -2.60
CA GLY A 430 -13.20 1.39 -3.81
C GLY A 430 -14.73 1.48 -3.83
N ALA A 431 -15.44 0.38 -3.58
CA ALA A 431 -16.92 0.40 -3.52
C ALA A 431 -17.46 1.34 -2.43
N MET A 432 -16.78 1.41 -1.28
CA MET A 432 -17.14 2.34 -0.20
C MET A 432 -16.94 3.81 -0.63
N LEU A 433 -15.84 4.14 -1.32
CA LEU A 433 -15.58 5.48 -1.86
C LEU A 433 -16.66 5.88 -2.88
N ALA A 434 -17.10 4.96 -3.75
CA ALA A 434 -18.21 5.20 -4.67
C ALA A 434 -19.52 5.50 -3.93
N ALA A 435 -19.80 4.78 -2.86
CA ALA A 435 -21.01 4.98 -2.03
C ALA A 435 -21.00 6.32 -1.28
N VAL A 436 -19.81 6.79 -0.86
CA VAL A 436 -19.64 8.14 -0.28
C VAL A 436 -19.84 9.20 -1.34
N ALA A 437 -19.26 9.04 -2.53
CA ALA A 437 -19.42 9.98 -3.67
C ALA A 437 -20.90 10.14 -4.10
N ASP A 438 -21.69 9.06 -4.00
CA ASP A 438 -23.14 9.07 -4.27
C ASP A 438 -23.98 9.64 -3.12
N GLY A 439 -23.39 9.92 -1.97
CA GLY A 439 -24.07 10.45 -0.78
C GLY A 439 -24.84 9.39 0.03
N THR A 440 -24.65 8.09 -0.24
CA THR A 440 -25.24 7.00 0.57
C THR A 440 -24.65 6.99 1.98
N PHE A 441 -23.39 7.32 2.12
CA PHE A 441 -22.73 7.57 3.40
C PHE A 441 -22.24 9.01 3.48
N ALA A 442 -22.33 9.60 4.67
CA ALA A 442 -21.96 10.99 4.89
C ALA A 442 -20.45 11.27 4.85
N SER A 443 -19.63 10.23 5.11
CA SER A 443 -18.17 10.29 5.06
C SER A 443 -17.58 8.89 4.91
N VAL A 444 -16.28 8.82 4.65
CA VAL A 444 -15.53 7.56 4.57
C VAL A 444 -15.53 6.83 5.92
N GLU A 445 -15.40 7.56 7.03
CA GLU A 445 -15.48 7.00 8.37
C GLU A 445 -16.87 6.43 8.68
N ALA A 446 -17.93 7.12 8.24
CA ALA A 446 -19.30 6.62 8.43
C ALA A 446 -19.55 5.32 7.65
N ALA A 447 -19.02 5.22 6.42
CA ALA A 447 -19.05 3.99 5.63
C ALA A 447 -18.26 2.87 6.33
N ALA A 448 -17.05 3.16 6.78
CA ALA A 448 -16.21 2.20 7.48
C ALA A 448 -16.84 1.67 8.77
N ALA A 449 -17.39 2.56 9.58
CA ALA A 449 -18.08 2.18 10.83
C ALA A 449 -19.31 1.27 10.61
N LYS A 450 -20.01 1.46 9.50
CA LYS A 450 -21.19 0.65 9.14
C LYS A 450 -20.79 -0.72 8.57
N ILE A 451 -19.78 -0.75 7.68
CA ILE A 451 -19.48 -1.89 6.82
C ILE A 451 -18.45 -2.83 7.43
N VAL A 452 -17.37 -2.28 7.99
CA VAL A 452 -16.25 -3.09 8.48
C VAL A 452 -16.61 -3.71 9.84
N LYS A 453 -16.51 -5.04 9.93
CA LYS A 453 -16.84 -5.80 11.15
C LYS A 453 -15.59 -6.40 11.75
N VAL A 454 -15.33 -6.07 13.01
CA VAL A 454 -14.34 -6.75 13.83
C VAL A 454 -14.93 -8.08 14.31
N VAL A 455 -14.23 -9.18 14.06
CA VAL A 455 -14.65 -10.54 14.44
C VAL A 455 -13.89 -11.09 15.63
N GLU A 456 -12.72 -10.55 15.91
CA GLU A 456 -11.85 -10.96 17.02
C GLU A 456 -10.96 -9.80 17.43
N THR A 457 -10.79 -9.61 18.75
CA THR A 457 -9.82 -8.65 19.31
C THR A 457 -8.89 -9.40 20.27
N VAL A 458 -7.58 -9.25 20.06
CA VAL A 458 -6.55 -9.72 20.98
C VAL A 458 -6.08 -8.52 21.80
N GLU A 459 -6.29 -8.58 23.11
CA GLU A 459 -5.80 -7.55 24.03
C GLU A 459 -4.39 -7.88 24.51
N PRO A 460 -3.51 -6.89 24.73
CA PRO A 460 -2.21 -7.14 25.34
C PRO A 460 -2.37 -7.56 26.81
N ASP A 461 -1.54 -8.50 27.25
CA ASP A 461 -1.39 -8.86 28.65
C ASP A 461 -0.34 -7.92 29.27
N PRO A 462 -0.66 -7.16 30.32
CA PRO A 462 0.27 -6.17 30.89
C PRO A 462 1.61 -6.76 31.36
N GLU A 463 1.60 -7.98 31.89
CA GLU A 463 2.83 -8.63 32.37
C GLU A 463 3.71 -9.09 31.20
N ILE A 464 3.10 -9.64 30.14
CA ILE A 464 3.81 -10.04 28.92
C ILE A 464 4.31 -8.80 28.17
N ALA A 465 3.50 -7.76 28.04
CA ALA A 465 3.89 -6.51 27.40
C ALA A 465 5.10 -5.84 28.10
N LYS A 466 5.15 -5.89 29.43
CA LYS A 466 6.31 -5.40 30.20
C LYS A 466 7.58 -6.21 29.91
N LYS A 467 7.46 -7.52 29.75
CA LYS A 467 8.60 -8.37 29.34
C LYS A 467 9.07 -7.98 27.92
N TYR A 468 8.15 -7.83 26.96
CA TYR A 468 8.48 -7.39 25.61
C TYR A 468 9.07 -5.99 25.54
N GLU A 469 8.68 -5.08 26.41
CA GLU A 469 9.33 -3.75 26.50
C GLU A 469 10.81 -3.91 26.81
N THR A 470 11.16 -4.81 27.75
CA THR A 470 12.56 -5.10 28.09
C THR A 470 13.31 -5.74 26.91
N GLN A 471 12.67 -6.65 26.17
CA GLN A 471 13.27 -7.28 24.99
C GLN A 471 13.44 -6.30 23.82
N TYR A 472 12.45 -5.45 23.59
CA TYR A 472 12.52 -4.45 22.52
C TYR A 472 13.68 -3.47 22.73
N ARG A 473 13.94 -3.03 23.98
CA ARG A 473 15.09 -2.18 24.31
C ARG A 473 16.44 -2.85 23.98
N LYS A 474 16.52 -4.16 24.01
CA LYS A 474 17.71 -4.91 23.54
C LYS A 474 17.73 -5.00 22.01
N PHE A 475 16.59 -5.32 21.40
CA PHE A 475 16.45 -5.49 19.95
C PHE A 475 16.92 -4.25 19.17
N VAL A 476 16.50 -3.06 19.57
CA VAL A 476 16.85 -1.81 18.87
C VAL A 476 18.34 -1.49 18.87
N GLN A 477 19.13 -2.13 19.73
CA GLN A 477 20.58 -1.96 19.76
C GLN A 477 21.31 -2.88 18.77
N ILE A 478 20.66 -3.91 18.27
CA ILE A 478 21.32 -4.94 17.44
C ILE A 478 21.66 -4.38 16.06
N TYR A 479 20.67 -3.86 15.33
CA TYR A 479 20.89 -3.35 13.97
C TYR A 479 21.99 -2.28 13.92
N PRO A 480 22.01 -1.21 14.71
CA PRO A 480 23.06 -0.21 14.68
C PRO A 480 24.47 -0.79 14.93
N THR A 481 24.55 -1.86 15.73
CA THR A 481 25.81 -2.52 16.07
C THR A 481 26.31 -3.40 14.91
N VAL A 482 25.43 -4.13 14.23
CA VAL A 482 25.84 -5.12 13.20
C VAL A 482 25.84 -4.55 11.77
N LYS A 483 25.13 -3.45 11.51
CA LYS A 483 24.97 -2.89 10.15
C LYS A 483 26.30 -2.62 9.43
N VAL A 484 27.37 -2.30 10.16
CA VAL A 484 28.70 -2.06 9.60
C VAL A 484 29.34 -3.30 8.97
N LEU A 485 28.80 -4.47 9.25
CA LEU A 485 29.27 -5.75 8.69
C LEU A 485 28.60 -6.08 7.35
N PHE A 486 27.33 -5.67 7.14
CA PHE A 486 26.54 -6.06 5.98
C PHE A 486 27.22 -5.75 4.64
N PRO A 487 27.79 -4.54 4.40
CA PRO A 487 28.51 -4.25 3.17
C PRO A 487 29.77 -5.10 2.94
N LYS A 488 30.26 -5.75 4.02
CA LYS A 488 31.47 -6.61 3.95
C LYS A 488 31.13 -8.08 3.71
N LEU A 489 29.84 -8.43 3.78
CA LEU A 489 29.33 -9.80 3.61
C LEU A 489 28.70 -10.03 2.23
N SER A 490 28.50 -8.95 1.46
CA SER A 490 27.87 -8.98 0.13
C SER A 490 28.91 -8.99 -0.98
#